data_3b973ee2ffe6cab5035317d597a58616
#
_entry.id   3b973ee2ffe6cab5035317d597a58616
#
_cell.length_a   1.000
_cell.length_b   1.000
_cell.length_c   1.000
_cell.angle_alpha   90.00
_cell.angle_beta   90.00
_cell.angle_gamma   90.00
#
_symmetry.space_group_name_H-M   'P 1'
#
loop_
_entity.id
_entity.type
_entity.pdbx_description
1 polymer ?
#
loop_
_entity_poly.entity_id
_entity_poly.type
_entity_poly.pdbx_seq_one_letter_code
_entity_poly.pdbx_strand_id
1 'polypeptide(L)'
;MEAIEPQKSFLYDTLLPKVEKLGLIVTALGFVSAFMHIGRFETLMILGIGTLSVVAFLCAYKPAASSSDEVNFPSQYFNNDNIPYESLVERNFLLDTLAPKVVSIAGACVLIGMLFKIEVWNGANIQLLVGEIPLVFFVGLMALNQRIDRRAALLAILGGAMLFISSETLLQQLHSDDPKLVELMVNQLHHPHDRAANEALRTYQHEKRIQR
;
A
#
# COMPACT_ATOMS: atom_id res chain seq x y z
N MET A 1 16.39 26.07 32.02
CA MET A 1 15.37 25.63 31.06
C MET A 1 15.82 24.28 30.56
N GLU A 2 15.24 23.20 31.03
CA GLU A 2 15.50 21.85 30.52
C GLU A 2 14.91 21.76 29.12
N ALA A 3 15.75 21.42 28.14
CA ALA A 3 15.31 21.14 26.80
C ALA A 3 14.40 19.91 26.86
N ILE A 4 13.11 20.08 26.55
CA ILE A 4 12.15 18.97 26.44
C ILE A 4 12.56 18.17 25.18
N GLU A 5 13.28 17.06 25.41
CA GLU A 5 13.60 16.13 24.30
C GLU A 5 12.28 15.69 23.62
N PRO A 6 12.21 15.72 22.29
CA PRO A 6 11.03 15.28 21.56
C PRO A 6 10.79 13.82 21.90
N GLN A 7 9.64 13.55 22.52
CA GLN A 7 9.27 12.21 22.97
C GLN A 7 9.13 11.30 21.75
N LYS A 8 10.16 10.47 21.52
CA LYS A 8 10.17 9.48 20.43
C LYS A 8 8.97 8.55 20.58
N SER A 9 8.10 8.54 19.60
CA SER A 9 6.96 7.62 19.60
C SER A 9 7.45 6.20 19.33
N PHE A 10 7.40 5.33 20.32
CA PHE A 10 7.78 3.91 20.16
C PHE A 10 7.09 3.26 18.96
N LEU A 11 5.83 3.61 18.73
CA LEU A 11 5.05 3.06 17.62
C LEU A 11 5.65 3.43 16.26
N TYR A 12 5.85 4.73 16.00
CA TYR A 12 6.24 5.23 14.66
C TYR A 12 7.75 5.14 14.38
N ASP A 13 8.57 5.24 15.42
CA ASP A 13 10.03 5.30 15.23
C ASP A 13 10.71 3.94 15.40
N THR A 14 10.07 3.00 16.12
CA THR A 14 10.67 1.69 16.40
C THR A 14 9.85 0.54 15.86
N LEU A 15 8.53 0.50 16.12
CA LEU A 15 7.69 -0.65 15.80
C LEU A 15 7.33 -0.68 14.32
N LEU A 16 6.76 0.39 13.77
CA LEU A 16 6.32 0.43 12.38
C LEU A 16 7.42 0.07 11.36
N PRO A 17 8.66 0.62 11.44
CA PRO A 17 9.72 0.25 10.50
C PRO A 17 10.13 -1.22 10.56
N LYS A 18 10.04 -1.84 11.76
CA LYS A 18 10.32 -3.28 11.91
C LYS A 18 9.23 -4.12 11.30
N VAL A 19 7.96 -3.77 11.55
CA VAL A 19 6.78 -4.46 10.99
C VAL A 19 6.74 -4.30 9.46
N GLU A 20 7.08 -3.12 8.93
CA GLU A 20 7.21 -2.89 7.49
C GLU A 20 8.23 -3.84 6.84
N LYS A 21 9.43 -3.93 7.42
CA LYS A 21 10.47 -4.85 6.92
C LYS A 21 10.02 -6.31 6.96
N LEU A 22 9.36 -6.71 8.04
CA LEU A 22 8.83 -8.06 8.18
C LEU A 22 7.73 -8.33 7.16
N GLY A 23 6.81 -7.40 6.94
CA GLY A 23 5.78 -7.48 5.92
C GLY A 23 6.37 -7.61 4.51
N LEU A 24 7.41 -6.84 4.19
CA LEU A 24 8.14 -6.95 2.92
C LEU A 24 8.78 -8.34 2.72
N ILE A 25 9.43 -8.87 3.75
CA ILE A 25 10.05 -10.21 3.70
C ILE A 25 8.97 -11.27 3.46
N VAL A 26 7.87 -11.23 4.22
CA VAL A 26 6.76 -12.20 4.07
C VAL A 26 6.13 -12.10 2.69
N THR A 27 5.92 -10.88 2.16
CA THR A 27 5.42 -10.67 0.80
C THR A 27 6.37 -11.25 -0.24
N ALA A 28 7.68 -10.98 -0.11
CA ALA A 28 8.68 -11.53 -1.03
C ALA A 28 8.71 -13.07 -1.01
N LEU A 29 8.62 -13.67 0.18
CA LEU A 29 8.52 -15.12 0.30
C LEU A 29 7.24 -15.66 -0.32
N GLY A 30 6.12 -14.95 -0.19
CA GLY A 30 4.86 -15.28 -0.86
C GLY A 30 5.00 -15.29 -2.38
N PHE A 31 5.64 -14.26 -2.96
CA PHE A 31 5.92 -14.23 -4.40
C PHE A 31 6.84 -15.36 -4.85
N VAL A 32 7.94 -15.62 -4.14
CA VAL A 32 8.85 -16.73 -4.46
C VAL A 32 8.10 -18.07 -4.40
N SER A 33 7.28 -18.28 -3.37
CA SER A 33 6.46 -19.48 -3.24
C SER A 33 5.45 -19.64 -4.38
N ALA A 34 4.85 -18.53 -4.86
CA ALA A 34 3.97 -18.54 -6.02
C ALA A 34 4.71 -18.95 -7.29
N PHE A 35 5.91 -18.39 -7.53
CA PHE A 35 6.74 -18.77 -8.67
C PHE A 35 7.21 -20.23 -8.64
N MET A 36 7.49 -20.76 -7.46
CA MET A 36 7.91 -22.15 -7.30
C MET A 36 6.73 -23.12 -7.19
N HIS A 37 5.49 -22.64 -7.32
CA HIS A 37 4.26 -23.44 -7.15
C HIS A 37 4.20 -24.19 -5.82
N ILE A 38 4.84 -23.66 -4.78
CA ILE A 38 4.81 -24.23 -3.43
C ILE A 38 3.47 -23.87 -2.80
N GLY A 39 2.69 -24.88 -2.42
CA GLY A 39 1.38 -24.66 -1.82
C GLY A 39 1.42 -23.71 -0.61
N ARG A 40 0.33 -22.90 -0.42
CA ARG A 40 0.13 -21.88 0.62
C ARG A 40 0.77 -20.51 0.35
N PHE A 41 1.22 -20.21 -0.86
CA PHE A 41 1.67 -18.86 -1.21
C PHE A 41 0.60 -17.78 -0.96
N GLU A 42 -0.69 -18.10 -1.17
CA GLU A 42 -1.84 -17.23 -0.91
C GLU A 42 -1.82 -16.70 0.54
N THR A 43 -1.64 -17.60 1.53
CA THR A 43 -1.60 -17.21 2.95
C THR A 43 -0.43 -16.25 3.24
N LEU A 44 0.74 -16.49 2.65
CA LEU A 44 1.90 -15.61 2.83
C LEU A 44 1.66 -14.24 2.18
N MET A 45 1.04 -14.21 1.00
CA MET A 45 0.70 -12.96 0.33
C MET A 45 -0.34 -12.15 1.12
N ILE A 46 -1.40 -12.80 1.62
CA ILE A 46 -2.41 -12.14 2.46
C ILE A 46 -1.76 -11.55 3.71
N LEU A 47 -0.93 -12.31 4.41
CA LEU A 47 -0.25 -11.84 5.61
C LEU A 47 0.74 -10.70 5.31
N GLY A 48 1.55 -10.84 4.26
CA GLY A 48 2.57 -9.86 3.90
C GLY A 48 1.95 -8.55 3.42
N ILE A 49 1.14 -8.59 2.37
CA ILE A 49 0.50 -7.41 1.78
C ILE A 49 -0.49 -6.78 2.77
N GLY A 50 -1.26 -7.60 3.50
CA GLY A 50 -2.15 -7.12 4.56
C GLY A 50 -1.40 -6.35 5.65
N THR A 51 -0.26 -6.87 6.10
CA THR A 51 0.60 -6.18 7.07
C THR A 51 1.12 -4.86 6.51
N LEU A 52 1.58 -4.83 5.27
CA LEU A 52 2.05 -3.60 4.62
C LEU A 52 0.93 -2.58 4.47
N SER A 53 -0.29 -3.02 4.15
CA SER A 53 -1.45 -2.13 4.06
C SER A 53 -1.77 -1.48 5.41
N VAL A 54 -1.75 -2.25 6.49
CA VAL A 54 -1.97 -1.72 7.85
C VAL A 54 -0.87 -0.73 8.22
N VAL A 55 0.39 -1.03 7.93
CA VAL A 55 1.52 -0.12 8.18
C VAL A 55 1.36 1.18 7.39
N ALA A 56 1.04 1.10 6.09
CA ALA A 56 0.80 2.26 5.25
C ALA A 56 -0.33 3.12 5.81
N PHE A 57 -1.45 2.50 6.21
CA PHE A 57 -2.56 3.20 6.83
C PHE A 57 -2.16 3.91 8.14
N LEU A 58 -1.43 3.24 9.02
CA LEU A 58 -0.96 3.83 10.28
C LEU A 58 0.02 4.99 10.06
N CYS A 59 0.83 4.96 8.99
CA CYS A 59 1.71 6.06 8.64
C CYS A 59 0.96 7.37 8.34
N ALA A 60 -0.30 7.31 7.90
CA ALA A 60 -1.13 8.49 7.69
C ALA A 60 -1.40 9.26 9.00
N TYR A 61 -1.39 8.57 10.14
CA TYR A 61 -1.63 9.14 11.45
C TYR A 61 -0.34 9.51 12.20
N LYS A 62 0.82 9.33 11.55
CA LYS A 62 2.07 9.81 12.14
C LYS A 62 1.92 11.30 12.44
N PRO A 63 2.14 11.74 13.70
CA PRO A 63 2.12 13.16 14.01
C PRO A 63 3.15 13.84 13.09
N ALA A 64 2.72 14.93 12.45
CA ALA A 64 3.64 15.77 11.73
C ALA A 64 4.79 16.06 12.71
N ALA A 65 6.02 15.73 12.31
CA ALA A 65 7.17 16.09 13.13
C ALA A 65 6.95 17.56 13.48
N SER A 66 6.65 17.82 14.75
CA SER A 66 6.72 19.17 15.26
C SER A 66 8.12 19.57 14.89
N SER A 67 8.27 20.41 13.88
CA SER A 67 9.53 21.06 13.62
C SER A 67 9.77 21.98 14.80
N SER A 68 10.14 21.35 15.91
CA SER A 68 10.94 21.93 16.95
C SER A 68 12.40 22.07 16.47
N ASP A 69 12.66 22.18 15.20
CA ASP A 69 13.53 23.21 14.73
C ASP A 69 12.81 24.52 15.12
N GLU A 70 12.68 24.76 16.45
CA GLU A 70 12.82 26.09 16.95
C GLU A 70 13.92 26.67 16.10
N VAL A 71 13.51 27.49 15.12
CA VAL A 71 14.42 28.49 14.60
C VAL A 71 14.84 29.21 15.87
N ASN A 72 15.95 28.78 16.41
CA ASN A 72 16.67 29.49 17.45
C ASN A 72 16.99 30.81 16.78
N PHE A 73 16.04 31.71 16.77
CA PHE A 73 16.25 33.09 16.44
C PHE A 73 17.19 33.58 17.57
N PRO A 74 18.49 33.77 17.30
CA PRO A 74 19.34 34.38 18.28
C PRO A 74 18.65 35.70 18.63
N SER A 75 18.37 35.90 19.89
CA SER A 75 17.69 37.08 20.44
C SER A 75 18.34 38.43 20.04
N GLN A 76 19.44 38.39 19.29
CA GLN A 76 20.15 39.53 18.71
C GLN A 76 19.52 40.14 17.47
N TYR A 77 18.51 39.46 16.83
CA TYR A 77 17.92 39.97 15.59
C TYR A 77 16.66 40.84 15.79
N PHE A 78 16.23 41.07 17.02
CA PHE A 78 15.04 41.91 17.28
C PHE A 78 15.24 43.42 17.11
N ASN A 79 16.40 43.86 16.63
CA ASN A 79 16.72 45.30 16.56
C ASN A 79 17.00 45.79 15.13
N ASN A 80 16.49 45.13 14.10
CA ASN A 80 16.65 45.66 12.74
C ASN A 80 15.31 45.59 11.99
N ASP A 81 14.70 46.74 11.75
CA ASP A 81 13.45 46.97 11.04
C ASP A 81 13.44 46.54 9.53
N ASN A 82 14.46 45.78 9.12
CA ASN A 82 14.67 45.36 7.74
C ASN A 82 14.83 43.84 7.62
N ILE A 83 14.04 43.03 8.33
CA ILE A 83 13.94 41.60 8.02
C ILE A 83 12.98 41.47 6.85
N PRO A 84 13.44 41.03 5.66
CA PRO A 84 12.51 40.72 4.58
C PRO A 84 11.62 39.59 5.06
N TYR A 85 10.32 39.83 5.14
CA TYR A 85 9.27 38.85 5.46
C TYR A 85 9.22 37.66 4.47
N GLU A 86 10.11 37.61 3.50
CA GLU A 86 10.20 36.59 2.45
C GLU A 86 10.71 35.23 2.90
N SER A 87 11.17 35.07 4.13
CA SER A 87 11.70 33.77 4.61
C SER A 87 10.76 32.99 5.53
N LEU A 88 9.54 33.44 5.74
CA LEU A 88 8.48 32.56 6.21
C LEU A 88 8.15 31.61 5.04
N VAL A 89 8.86 30.47 4.98
CA VAL A 89 8.50 29.37 4.10
C VAL A 89 7.02 29.11 4.34
N GLU A 90 6.17 29.63 3.45
CA GLU A 90 4.74 29.35 3.49
C GLU A 90 4.59 27.83 3.48
N ARG A 91 4.32 27.26 4.65
CA ARG A 91 4.02 25.84 4.78
C ARG A 91 2.80 25.59 3.93
N ASN A 92 3.03 24.98 2.80
CA ASN A 92 1.94 24.61 1.92
C ASN A 92 1.19 23.45 2.58
N PHE A 93 0.10 23.77 3.34
CA PHE A 93 -0.71 22.79 4.05
C PHE A 93 -1.02 21.57 3.19
N LEU A 94 -1.27 21.78 1.91
CA LEU A 94 -1.62 20.74 0.96
C LEU A 94 -0.44 19.76 0.75
N LEU A 95 0.79 20.28 0.59
CA LEU A 95 1.97 19.44 0.29
C LEU A 95 2.64 18.90 1.56
N ASP A 96 2.67 19.69 2.64
CA ASP A 96 3.42 19.33 3.84
C ASP A 96 2.59 18.50 4.83
N THR A 97 1.26 18.63 4.79
CA THR A 97 0.38 17.96 5.75
C THR A 97 -0.60 17.00 5.10
N LEU A 98 -1.30 17.44 4.05
CA LEU A 98 -2.37 16.65 3.44
C LEU A 98 -1.81 15.56 2.52
N ALA A 99 -0.88 15.92 1.62
CA ALA A 99 -0.35 14.99 0.62
C ALA A 99 0.27 13.72 1.25
N PRO A 100 1.14 13.77 2.27
CA PRO A 100 1.68 12.56 2.88
C PRO A 100 0.61 11.64 3.47
N LYS A 101 -0.43 12.22 4.09
CA LYS A 101 -1.54 11.46 4.67
C LYS A 101 -2.37 10.78 3.60
N VAL A 102 -2.74 11.52 2.54
CA VAL A 102 -3.52 10.96 1.43
C VAL A 102 -2.74 9.89 0.70
N VAL A 103 -1.45 10.11 0.43
CA VAL A 103 -0.55 9.12 -0.18
C VAL A 103 -0.49 7.83 0.66
N SER A 104 -0.39 7.94 1.97
CA SER A 104 -0.34 6.77 2.86
C SER A 104 -1.67 6.00 2.86
N ILE A 105 -2.82 6.67 2.93
CA ILE A 105 -4.14 6.03 2.88
C ILE A 105 -4.38 5.42 1.50
N ALA A 106 -4.11 6.17 0.43
CA ALA A 106 -4.26 5.70 -0.94
C ALA A 106 -3.35 4.49 -1.22
N GLY A 107 -2.10 4.54 -0.73
CA GLY A 107 -1.17 3.42 -0.80
C GLY A 107 -1.69 2.16 -0.09
N ALA A 108 -2.30 2.31 1.07
CA ALA A 108 -2.95 1.19 1.76
C ALA A 108 -4.11 0.61 0.92
N CYS A 109 -4.93 1.47 0.30
CA CYS A 109 -6.01 1.03 -0.59
C CYS A 109 -5.49 0.30 -1.84
N VAL A 110 -4.39 0.78 -2.43
CA VAL A 110 -3.73 0.11 -3.57
C VAL A 110 -3.24 -1.28 -3.17
N LEU A 111 -2.58 -1.41 -2.02
CA LEU A 111 -2.11 -2.72 -1.52
C LEU A 111 -3.26 -3.71 -1.31
N ILE A 112 -4.37 -3.26 -0.73
CA ILE A 112 -5.59 -4.08 -0.58
C ILE A 112 -6.15 -4.44 -1.95
N GLY A 113 -6.20 -3.50 -2.89
CA GLY A 113 -6.67 -3.73 -4.25
C GLY A 113 -5.81 -4.76 -5.01
N MET A 114 -4.49 -4.68 -4.85
CA MET A 114 -3.56 -5.68 -5.37
C MET A 114 -3.83 -7.07 -4.78
N LEU A 115 -4.02 -7.15 -3.45
CA LEU A 115 -4.33 -8.40 -2.78
C LEU A 115 -5.63 -9.00 -3.33
N PHE A 116 -6.70 -8.19 -3.45
CA PHE A 116 -7.98 -8.64 -4.01
C PHE A 116 -7.83 -9.13 -5.45
N LYS A 117 -6.94 -8.51 -6.22
CA LYS A 117 -6.69 -8.92 -7.60
C LYS A 117 -5.94 -10.25 -7.69
N ILE A 118 -4.97 -10.47 -6.81
CA ILE A 118 -4.23 -11.74 -6.72
C ILE A 118 -5.15 -12.88 -6.27
N GLU A 119 -6.03 -12.60 -5.30
CA GLU A 119 -7.04 -13.56 -4.81
C GLU A 119 -8.26 -13.67 -5.74
N VAL A 120 -8.28 -12.90 -6.84
CA VAL A 120 -9.36 -12.86 -7.84
C VAL A 120 -10.74 -12.56 -7.24
N TRP A 121 -10.76 -11.66 -6.27
CA TRP A 121 -12.03 -11.22 -5.68
C TRP A 121 -12.75 -10.23 -6.59
N ASN A 122 -14.08 -10.37 -6.64
CA ASN A 122 -14.94 -9.46 -7.39
C ASN A 122 -14.75 -8.01 -6.87
N GLY A 123 -14.66 -7.07 -7.82
CA GLY A 123 -14.47 -5.66 -7.49
C GLY A 123 -13.01 -5.24 -7.25
N ALA A 124 -12.04 -6.15 -7.40
CA ALA A 124 -10.62 -5.85 -7.24
C ALA A 124 -10.15 -4.65 -8.06
N ASN A 125 -10.59 -4.53 -9.33
CA ASN A 125 -10.25 -3.40 -10.20
C ASN A 125 -10.83 -2.08 -9.67
N ILE A 126 -12.04 -2.08 -9.11
CA ILE A 126 -12.68 -0.89 -8.53
C ILE A 126 -11.90 -0.47 -7.28
N GLN A 127 -11.57 -1.42 -6.40
CA GLN A 127 -10.79 -1.17 -5.19
C GLN A 127 -9.41 -0.61 -5.53
N LEU A 128 -8.76 -1.16 -6.56
CA LEU A 128 -7.47 -0.69 -7.04
C LEU A 128 -7.56 0.74 -7.58
N LEU A 129 -8.59 1.07 -8.38
CA LEU A 129 -8.82 2.42 -8.89
C LEU A 129 -9.07 3.44 -7.77
N VAL A 130 -9.84 3.07 -6.75
CA VAL A 130 -10.11 3.96 -5.60
C VAL A 130 -8.81 4.36 -4.87
N GLY A 131 -7.84 3.46 -4.80
CA GLY A 131 -6.52 3.78 -4.25
C GLY A 131 -5.60 4.49 -5.25
N GLU A 132 -5.59 4.03 -6.50
CA GLU A 132 -4.64 4.46 -7.53
C GLU A 132 -4.86 5.92 -7.97
N ILE A 133 -6.11 6.33 -8.19
CA ILE A 133 -6.42 7.68 -8.64
C ILE A 133 -5.86 8.76 -7.69
N PRO A 134 -6.18 8.76 -6.37
CA PRO A 134 -5.61 9.74 -5.46
C PRO A 134 -4.09 9.57 -5.28
N LEU A 135 -3.56 8.32 -5.32
CA LEU A 135 -2.13 8.08 -5.20
C LEU A 135 -1.36 8.74 -6.35
N VAL A 136 -1.75 8.48 -7.59
CA VAL A 136 -1.12 9.05 -8.79
C VAL A 136 -1.24 10.58 -8.81
N PHE A 137 -2.42 11.10 -8.44
CA PHE A 137 -2.64 12.55 -8.39
C PHE A 137 -1.67 13.22 -7.40
N PHE A 138 -1.59 12.75 -6.16
CA PHE A 138 -0.73 13.36 -5.14
C PHE A 138 0.76 13.09 -5.37
N VAL A 139 1.13 11.92 -5.87
CA VAL A 139 2.53 11.63 -6.28
C VAL A 139 2.93 12.57 -7.42
N GLY A 140 2.07 12.78 -8.42
CA GLY A 140 2.30 13.73 -9.50
C GLY A 140 2.46 15.17 -8.99
N LEU A 141 1.60 15.59 -8.07
CA LEU A 141 1.66 16.92 -7.46
C LEU A 141 2.95 17.11 -6.63
N MET A 142 3.37 16.09 -5.88
CA MET A 142 4.65 16.11 -5.16
C MET A 142 5.85 16.11 -6.13
N ALA A 143 5.74 15.40 -7.25
CA ALA A 143 6.77 15.37 -8.29
C ALA A 143 6.99 16.75 -8.93
N LEU A 144 5.92 17.46 -9.25
CA LEU A 144 5.97 18.85 -9.79
C LEU A 144 6.68 19.81 -8.83
N ASN A 145 6.60 19.55 -7.52
CA ASN A 145 7.27 20.32 -6.47
C ASN A 145 8.64 19.74 -6.05
N GLN A 146 9.21 18.83 -6.84
CA GLN A 146 10.51 18.18 -6.58
C GLN A 146 10.62 17.44 -5.24
N ARG A 147 9.47 17.03 -4.67
CA ARG A 147 9.37 16.32 -3.38
C ARG A 147 8.89 14.88 -3.59
N ILE A 148 9.55 14.13 -4.45
CA ILE A 148 9.11 12.77 -4.81
C ILE A 148 9.41 11.80 -3.67
N ASP A 149 8.38 11.15 -3.13
CA ASP A 149 8.55 9.94 -2.34
C ASP A 149 8.69 8.74 -3.29
N ARG A 150 9.91 8.18 -3.33
CA ARG A 150 10.24 7.03 -4.19
C ARG A 150 9.36 5.81 -3.90
N ARG A 151 8.96 5.60 -2.64
CA ARG A 151 8.09 4.47 -2.25
C ARG A 151 6.69 4.64 -2.83
N ALA A 152 6.13 5.83 -2.68
CA ALA A 152 4.82 6.16 -3.23
C ALA A 152 4.81 6.08 -4.76
N ALA A 153 5.85 6.57 -5.42
CA ALA A 153 5.99 6.49 -6.87
C ALA A 153 6.09 5.02 -7.34
N LEU A 154 6.87 4.19 -6.66
CA LEU A 154 6.99 2.77 -6.97
C LEU A 154 5.65 2.05 -6.78
N LEU A 155 4.92 2.37 -5.70
CA LEU A 155 3.61 1.78 -5.44
C LEU A 155 2.58 2.18 -6.50
N ALA A 156 2.59 3.44 -6.95
CA ALA A 156 1.75 3.91 -8.03
C ALA A 156 2.06 3.20 -9.37
N ILE A 157 3.34 2.97 -9.67
CA ILE A 157 3.73 2.20 -10.86
C ILE A 157 3.25 0.75 -10.77
N LEU A 158 3.41 0.11 -9.62
CA LEU A 158 2.98 -1.28 -9.41
C LEU A 158 1.46 -1.40 -9.45
N GLY A 159 0.73 -0.49 -8.79
CA GLY A 159 -0.73 -0.45 -8.80
C GLY A 159 -1.28 -0.23 -10.20
N GLY A 160 -0.70 0.75 -10.92
CA GLY A 160 -1.03 0.99 -12.32
C GLY A 160 -0.76 -0.22 -13.21
N ALA A 161 0.40 -0.87 -13.09
CA ALA A 161 0.71 -2.09 -13.84
C ALA A 161 -0.32 -3.21 -13.56
N MET A 162 -0.71 -3.37 -12.29
CA MET A 162 -1.72 -4.36 -11.91
C MET A 162 -3.10 -4.09 -12.53
N LEU A 163 -3.47 -2.84 -12.80
CA LEU A 163 -4.72 -2.52 -13.50
C LEU A 163 -4.76 -3.09 -14.92
N PHE A 164 -3.63 -3.09 -15.62
CA PHE A 164 -3.52 -3.58 -17.00
C PHE A 164 -3.46 -5.11 -17.11
N ILE A 165 -3.04 -5.82 -16.07
CA ILE A 165 -3.02 -7.28 -16.07
C ILE A 165 -4.45 -7.80 -15.91
N SER A 166 -4.93 -8.69 -16.79
CA SER A 166 -6.24 -9.29 -16.63
C SER A 166 -6.24 -10.30 -15.46
N SER A 167 -7.37 -10.39 -14.76
CA SER A 167 -7.54 -11.38 -13.67
C SER A 167 -7.40 -12.81 -14.18
N GLU A 168 -7.80 -13.08 -15.42
CA GLU A 168 -7.65 -14.39 -16.06
C GLU A 168 -6.18 -14.75 -16.27
N THR A 169 -5.36 -13.79 -16.77
CA THR A 169 -3.92 -14.00 -16.94
C THR A 169 -3.24 -14.29 -15.63
N LEU A 170 -3.61 -13.57 -14.56
CA LEU A 170 -3.09 -13.83 -13.22
C LEU A 170 -3.46 -15.23 -12.73
N LEU A 171 -4.73 -15.64 -12.89
CA LEU A 171 -5.19 -16.99 -12.53
C LEU A 171 -4.39 -18.07 -13.25
N GLN A 172 -4.23 -17.93 -14.58
CA GLN A 172 -3.49 -18.89 -15.38
C GLN A 172 -2.03 -19.02 -14.94
N GLN A 173 -1.39 -17.90 -14.56
CA GLN A 173 0.00 -17.93 -14.10
C GLN A 173 0.15 -18.48 -12.68
N LEU A 174 -0.73 -18.08 -11.76
CA LEU A 174 -0.64 -18.48 -10.35
C LEU A 174 -1.04 -19.94 -10.10
N HIS A 175 -1.97 -20.46 -10.92
CA HIS A 175 -2.51 -21.82 -10.78
C HIS A 175 -2.26 -22.67 -12.04
N SER A 176 -1.15 -22.45 -12.73
CA SER A 176 -0.79 -23.19 -13.95
C SER A 176 -0.66 -24.71 -13.75
N ASP A 177 -0.47 -25.16 -12.51
CA ASP A 177 -0.41 -26.55 -12.08
C ASP A 177 -1.81 -27.22 -12.00
N ASP A 178 -2.89 -26.43 -12.01
CA ASP A 178 -4.26 -26.94 -11.87
C ASP A 178 -5.22 -26.30 -12.89
N PRO A 179 -5.21 -26.74 -14.15
CA PRO A 179 -6.02 -26.14 -15.20
C PRO A 179 -7.53 -26.23 -14.93
N LYS A 180 -7.98 -27.27 -14.21
CA LYS A 180 -9.39 -27.43 -13.84
C LYS A 180 -9.82 -26.39 -12.80
N LEU A 181 -8.95 -26.09 -11.83
CA LEU A 181 -9.21 -25.01 -10.87
C LEU A 181 -9.31 -23.67 -11.58
N VAL A 182 -8.39 -23.40 -12.51
CA VAL A 182 -8.39 -22.15 -13.32
C VAL A 182 -9.69 -22.03 -14.10
N GLU A 183 -10.13 -23.06 -14.79
CA GLU A 183 -11.40 -23.06 -15.55
C GLU A 183 -12.59 -22.71 -14.65
N LEU A 184 -12.70 -23.34 -13.49
CA LEU A 184 -13.78 -23.09 -12.53
C LEU A 184 -13.74 -21.67 -11.97
N MET A 185 -12.54 -21.13 -11.66
CA MET A 185 -12.37 -19.78 -11.16
C MET A 185 -12.68 -18.74 -12.24
N VAL A 186 -12.28 -18.96 -13.49
CA VAL A 186 -12.61 -18.09 -14.63
C VAL A 186 -14.12 -18.10 -14.88
N ASN A 187 -14.76 -19.27 -14.82
CA ASN A 187 -16.21 -19.35 -14.95
C ASN A 187 -16.93 -18.57 -13.85
N GLN A 188 -16.47 -18.68 -12.60
CA GLN A 188 -17.00 -17.89 -11.49
C GLN A 188 -16.79 -16.39 -11.69
N LEU A 189 -15.65 -15.98 -12.25
CA LEU A 189 -15.33 -14.58 -12.53
C LEU A 189 -16.30 -13.96 -13.54
N HIS A 190 -16.68 -14.73 -14.59
CA HIS A 190 -17.63 -14.29 -15.60
C HIS A 190 -19.09 -14.36 -15.13
N HIS A 191 -19.39 -15.28 -14.23
CA HIS A 191 -20.74 -15.52 -13.71
C HIS A 191 -20.79 -15.46 -12.17
N PRO A 192 -20.49 -14.29 -11.54
CA PRO A 192 -20.32 -14.18 -10.09
C PRO A 192 -21.57 -14.48 -9.28
N HIS A 193 -22.75 -14.35 -9.90
CA HIS A 193 -24.05 -14.62 -9.27
C HIS A 193 -24.63 -16.00 -9.62
N ASP A 194 -23.92 -16.79 -10.43
CA ASP A 194 -24.34 -18.14 -10.75
C ASP A 194 -24.05 -19.11 -9.60
N ARG A 195 -25.11 -19.66 -9.03
CA ARG A 195 -25.05 -20.62 -7.93
C ARG A 195 -24.33 -21.89 -8.32
N ALA A 196 -24.56 -22.38 -9.56
CA ALA A 196 -23.95 -23.60 -10.03
C ALA A 196 -22.44 -23.47 -10.19
N ALA A 197 -21.94 -22.34 -10.72
CA ALA A 197 -20.53 -22.05 -10.84
C ALA A 197 -19.86 -21.98 -9.45
N ASN A 198 -20.51 -21.31 -8.49
CA ASN A 198 -20.00 -21.20 -7.12
C ASN A 198 -19.96 -22.55 -6.38
N GLU A 199 -20.99 -23.40 -6.55
CA GLU A 199 -21.04 -24.73 -5.95
C GLU A 199 -19.99 -25.66 -6.57
N ALA A 200 -19.81 -25.63 -7.88
CA ALA A 200 -18.81 -26.44 -8.57
C ALA A 200 -17.38 -26.12 -8.08
N LEU A 201 -17.04 -24.83 -7.93
CA LEU A 201 -15.75 -24.43 -7.42
C LEU A 201 -15.55 -24.86 -5.96
N ARG A 202 -16.56 -24.67 -5.09
CA ARG A 202 -16.49 -25.10 -3.69
C ARG A 202 -16.32 -26.59 -3.55
N THR A 203 -17.07 -27.36 -4.32
CA THR A 203 -16.97 -28.84 -4.30
C THR A 203 -15.58 -29.29 -4.71
N TYR A 204 -15.03 -28.73 -5.79
CA TYR A 204 -13.69 -29.05 -6.24
C TYR A 204 -12.61 -28.68 -5.22
N GLN A 205 -12.71 -27.52 -4.61
CA GLN A 205 -11.77 -27.11 -3.56
C GLN A 205 -11.85 -28.01 -2.32
N HIS A 206 -13.06 -28.45 -1.95
CA HIS A 206 -13.27 -29.36 -0.83
C HIS A 206 -12.66 -30.74 -1.10
N GLU A 207 -12.92 -31.31 -2.28
CA GLU A 207 -12.33 -32.60 -2.69
C GLU A 207 -10.79 -32.56 -2.67
N LYS A 208 -10.19 -31.47 -3.17
CA LYS A 208 -8.75 -31.29 -3.18
C LYS A 208 -8.15 -31.16 -1.78
N ARG A 209 -8.91 -30.60 -0.82
CA ARG A 209 -8.47 -30.55 0.60
C ARG A 209 -8.42 -31.92 1.28
N ILE A 210 -9.34 -32.81 0.91
CA ILE A 210 -9.42 -34.16 1.48
C ILE A 210 -8.29 -35.06 0.94
N GLN A 211 -7.83 -34.79 -0.28
CA GLN A 211 -6.78 -35.57 -0.95
C GLN A 211 -5.34 -35.18 -0.52
N ARG A 212 -5.17 -34.08 0.24
CA ARG A 212 -3.89 -33.63 0.79
C ARG A 212 -3.71 -34.04 2.24
#